data_78244530e5c1975930b47713ccc48615
#
_entry.id   78244530e5c1975930b47713ccc48615
#
_cell.length_a   1.000
_cell.length_b   1.000
_cell.length_c   1.000
_cell.angle_alpha   90.00
_cell.angle_beta   90.00
_cell.angle_gamma   90.00
#
_symmetry.space_group_name_H-M   'P 1'
#
loop_
_entity.id
_entity.type
_entity.pdbx_description
1 polymer ?
#
loop_
_entity_poly.entity_id
_entity_poly.type
_entity_poly.pdbx_seq_one_letter_code
_entity_poly.pdbx_strand_id
1 'polypeptide(L)'
;ERAPLDTVAELVGEATQALRFNQQVLEAALQNMSQGISVVDREQRLVAWNRRYVELFGFPENLLQVGRPIIDLTRWALTRMPHHGSDEAALQRRIAFMRAGTPHLTERVFPDGSIVEIRGNPMPGGGFVATYTDVTASRQAERNLKQANETLEQRVVDRTALLETAKREAEHANDAKSRFLTAIGHDLLQPLHA
;
A
#
# COMPACT_ATOMS: atom_id res chain seq x y z
N GLU A 1 2.69 48.32 -43.14
CA GLU A 1 2.02 47.00 -43.35
C GLU A 1 2.85 45.79 -42.88
N ARG A 2 4.04 45.97 -42.25
CA ARG A 2 4.88 44.85 -41.68
C ARG A 2 4.60 44.53 -40.19
N ALA A 3 3.96 45.45 -39.44
CA ALA A 3 3.72 45.30 -38.00
C ALA A 3 2.90 44.05 -37.57
N PRO A 4 1.89 43.56 -38.28
CA PRO A 4 1.11 42.41 -37.82
C PRO A 4 1.86 41.08 -37.95
N LEU A 5 2.81 40.93 -38.87
CA LEU A 5 3.58 39.68 -39.05
C LEU A 5 4.63 39.53 -37.98
N ASP A 6 5.27 40.62 -37.57
CA ASP A 6 6.27 40.57 -36.48
C ASP A 6 5.63 40.22 -35.13
N THR A 7 4.40 40.76 -34.89
CA THR A 7 3.64 40.42 -33.67
C THR A 7 3.19 38.95 -33.66
N VAL A 8 2.79 38.41 -34.80
CA VAL A 8 2.42 36.97 -34.89
C VAL A 8 3.65 36.07 -34.68
N ALA A 9 4.81 36.42 -35.26
CA ALA A 9 6.04 35.66 -35.05
C ALA A 9 6.49 35.68 -33.60
N GLU A 10 6.34 36.81 -32.91
CA GLU A 10 6.67 36.98 -31.50
C GLU A 10 5.73 36.14 -30.63
N LEU A 11 4.42 36.16 -30.85
CA LEU A 11 3.40 35.35 -30.14
C LEU A 11 3.63 33.84 -30.34
N VAL A 12 3.95 33.41 -31.55
CA VAL A 12 4.29 32.01 -31.85
C VAL A 12 5.59 31.61 -31.14
N GLY A 13 6.58 32.50 -31.09
CA GLY A 13 7.83 32.28 -30.34
C GLY A 13 7.58 32.07 -28.84
N GLU A 14 6.82 32.97 -28.22
CA GLU A 14 6.44 32.88 -26.80
C GLU A 14 5.63 31.61 -26.50
N ALA A 15 4.64 31.30 -27.31
CA ALA A 15 3.83 30.09 -27.15
C ALA A 15 4.68 28.81 -27.28
N THR A 16 5.61 28.79 -28.23
CA THR A 16 6.52 27.66 -28.42
C THR A 16 7.48 27.51 -27.23
N GLN A 17 7.98 28.61 -26.70
CA GLN A 17 8.85 28.60 -25.53
C GLN A 17 8.11 28.14 -24.28
N ALA A 18 6.89 28.63 -24.05
CA ALA A 18 6.03 28.20 -22.95
C ALA A 18 5.70 26.69 -23.03
N LEU A 19 5.39 26.20 -24.22
CA LEU A 19 5.12 24.78 -24.45
C LEU A 19 6.35 23.90 -24.14
N ARG A 20 7.53 24.30 -24.61
CA ARG A 20 8.79 23.60 -24.31
C ARG A 20 9.09 23.59 -22.82
N PHE A 21 8.93 24.72 -22.15
CA PHE A 21 9.11 24.81 -20.71
C PHE A 21 8.16 23.88 -19.95
N ASN A 22 6.88 23.90 -20.27
CA ASN A 22 5.89 23.01 -19.66
C ASN A 22 6.23 21.54 -19.90
N GLN A 23 6.67 21.19 -21.11
CA GLN A 23 7.09 19.82 -21.41
C GLN A 23 8.30 19.41 -20.54
N GLN A 24 9.32 20.26 -20.42
CA GLN A 24 10.49 19.98 -19.57
C GLN A 24 10.11 19.81 -18.09
N VAL A 25 9.20 20.67 -17.59
CA VAL A 25 8.70 20.55 -16.20
C VAL A 25 7.97 19.23 -16.00
N LEU A 26 7.10 18.83 -16.93
CA LEU A 26 6.38 17.56 -16.86
C LEU A 26 7.32 16.35 -16.93
N GLU A 27 8.30 16.37 -17.83
CA GLU A 27 9.31 15.32 -17.93
C GLU A 27 10.13 15.22 -16.64
N ALA A 28 10.60 16.34 -16.10
CA ALA A 28 11.34 16.36 -14.85
C ALA A 28 10.48 15.85 -13.68
N ALA A 29 9.23 16.24 -13.59
CA ALA A 29 8.31 15.76 -12.59
C ALA A 29 8.11 14.23 -12.67
N LEU A 30 7.82 13.70 -13.86
CA LEU A 30 7.63 12.28 -14.09
C LEU A 30 8.88 11.45 -13.75
N GLN A 31 10.08 11.96 -14.12
CA GLN A 31 11.33 11.23 -13.85
C GLN A 31 11.75 11.23 -12.37
N ASN A 32 11.33 12.23 -11.60
CA ASN A 32 11.64 12.33 -10.17
C ASN A 32 10.55 11.74 -9.25
N MET A 33 9.46 11.21 -9.80
CA MET A 33 8.42 10.55 -8.98
C MET A 33 8.92 9.23 -8.40
N SER A 34 8.58 8.97 -7.13
CA SER A 34 8.84 7.70 -6.46
C SER A 34 7.94 6.56 -6.96
N GLN A 35 6.85 6.90 -7.65
CA GLN A 35 5.93 5.95 -8.25
C GLN A 35 6.28 5.68 -9.70
N GLY A 36 6.17 4.42 -10.13
CA GLY A 36 6.17 4.06 -11.53
C GLY A 36 4.90 4.57 -12.21
N ILE A 37 5.01 5.03 -13.46
CA ILE A 37 3.88 5.47 -14.28
C ILE A 37 3.97 4.83 -15.65
N SER A 38 2.85 4.34 -16.15
CA SER A 38 2.68 4.00 -17.57
C SER A 38 1.38 4.58 -18.11
N VAL A 39 1.43 5.04 -19.35
CA VAL A 39 0.28 5.60 -20.07
C VAL A 39 0.07 4.80 -21.33
N VAL A 40 -1.17 4.42 -21.59
CA VAL A 40 -1.58 3.73 -22.81
C VAL A 40 -2.70 4.50 -23.52
N ASP A 41 -2.73 4.41 -24.84
CA ASP A 41 -3.78 4.98 -25.65
C ASP A 41 -5.08 4.13 -25.65
N ARG A 42 -6.05 4.52 -26.46
CA ARG A 42 -7.33 3.80 -26.63
C ARG A 42 -7.17 2.37 -27.14
N GLU A 43 -6.15 2.15 -27.96
CA GLU A 43 -5.79 0.86 -28.54
C GLU A 43 -4.93 0.01 -27.58
N GLN A 44 -4.76 0.48 -26.33
CA GLN A 44 -3.96 -0.18 -25.28
C GLN A 44 -2.47 -0.31 -25.67
N ARG A 45 -1.95 0.64 -26.40
CA ARG A 45 -0.54 0.75 -26.76
C ARG A 45 0.16 1.73 -25.83
N LEU A 46 1.38 1.38 -25.43
CA LEU A 46 2.22 2.20 -24.58
C LEU A 46 2.56 3.54 -25.25
N VAL A 47 2.26 4.64 -24.58
CA VAL A 47 2.51 6.01 -25.08
C VAL A 47 3.63 6.67 -24.28
N ALA A 48 3.63 6.48 -22.95
CA ALA A 48 4.61 7.08 -22.06
C ALA A 48 4.84 6.22 -20.83
N TRP A 49 6.01 6.36 -20.24
CA TRP A 49 6.38 5.74 -18.96
C TRP A 49 7.49 6.55 -18.32
N ASN A 50 7.71 6.37 -17.02
CA ASN A 50 8.84 6.97 -16.34
C ASN A 50 9.91 5.93 -15.96
N ARG A 51 11.06 6.42 -15.52
CA ARG A 51 12.20 5.59 -15.11
C ARG A 51 11.80 4.60 -13.99
N ARG A 52 11.01 5.05 -13.02
CA ARG A 52 10.60 4.20 -11.89
C ARG A 52 9.77 2.98 -12.31
N TYR A 53 8.95 3.10 -13.33
CA TYR A 53 8.23 1.97 -13.92
C TYR A 53 9.19 0.90 -14.47
N VAL A 54 10.25 1.33 -15.15
CA VAL A 54 11.29 0.43 -15.68
C VAL A 54 12.00 -0.30 -14.54
N GLU A 55 12.42 0.44 -13.51
CA GLU A 55 13.14 -0.09 -12.36
C GLU A 55 12.32 -1.11 -11.56
N LEU A 56 11.03 -0.82 -11.30
CA LEU A 56 10.14 -1.71 -10.53
C LEU A 56 9.95 -3.08 -11.17
N PHE A 57 9.90 -3.12 -12.50
CA PHE A 57 9.65 -4.35 -13.23
C PHE A 57 10.91 -4.94 -13.87
N GLY A 58 11.97 -4.18 -13.99
CA GLY A 58 13.21 -4.58 -14.66
C GLY A 58 13.01 -4.92 -16.13
N PHE A 59 12.16 -4.16 -16.84
CA PHE A 59 11.91 -4.39 -18.27
C PHE A 59 13.19 -4.27 -19.10
N PRO A 60 13.41 -5.17 -20.06
CA PRO A 60 14.47 -5.01 -21.02
C PRO A 60 14.17 -3.85 -21.98
N GLU A 61 15.20 -3.13 -22.42
CA GLU A 61 15.06 -1.92 -23.26
C GLU A 61 14.28 -2.18 -24.56
N ASN A 62 14.45 -3.36 -25.17
CA ASN A 62 13.77 -3.73 -26.40
C ASN A 62 12.26 -3.95 -26.23
N LEU A 63 11.77 -4.08 -25.00
CA LEU A 63 10.34 -4.23 -24.73
C LEU A 63 9.64 -2.89 -24.55
N LEU A 64 10.37 -1.85 -24.16
CA LEU A 64 9.86 -0.49 -23.88
C LEU A 64 9.92 0.38 -25.13
N GLN A 65 8.88 0.33 -25.93
CA GLN A 65 8.77 1.12 -27.16
C GLN A 65 7.37 1.76 -27.24
N VAL A 66 7.33 3.01 -27.70
CA VAL A 66 6.04 3.68 -27.99
C VAL A 66 5.28 2.88 -29.05
N GLY A 67 3.97 2.70 -28.84
CA GLY A 67 3.11 1.90 -29.70
C GLY A 67 3.12 0.39 -29.37
N ARG A 68 3.94 -0.08 -28.42
CA ARG A 68 3.93 -1.48 -27.98
C ARG A 68 2.62 -1.82 -27.27
N PRO A 69 1.96 -2.94 -27.60
CA PRO A 69 0.79 -3.39 -26.84
C PRO A 69 1.14 -3.61 -25.37
N ILE A 70 0.35 -3.06 -24.45
CA ILE A 70 0.59 -3.19 -23.00
C ILE A 70 0.52 -4.65 -22.52
N ILE A 71 -0.18 -5.49 -23.28
CA ILE A 71 -0.30 -6.92 -23.00
C ILE A 71 1.06 -7.62 -23.04
N ASP A 72 1.98 -7.19 -23.91
CA ASP A 72 3.32 -7.77 -24.01
C ASP A 72 4.14 -7.50 -22.75
N LEU A 73 4.06 -6.26 -22.22
CA LEU A 73 4.72 -5.89 -20.97
C LEU A 73 4.10 -6.63 -19.79
N THR A 74 2.77 -6.74 -19.79
CA THR A 74 2.05 -7.45 -18.72
C THR A 74 2.41 -8.93 -18.71
N ARG A 75 2.46 -9.57 -19.89
CA ARG A 75 2.87 -10.97 -20.02
C ARG A 75 4.30 -11.18 -19.53
N TRP A 76 5.22 -10.32 -19.93
CA TRP A 76 6.61 -10.39 -19.48
C TRP A 76 6.71 -10.23 -17.95
N ALA A 77 5.99 -9.29 -17.35
CA ALA A 77 5.96 -9.12 -15.92
C ALA A 77 5.39 -10.35 -15.18
N LEU A 78 4.37 -11.00 -15.75
CA LEU A 78 3.77 -12.22 -15.19
C LEU A 78 4.72 -13.42 -15.22
N THR A 79 5.60 -13.54 -16.22
CA THR A 79 6.58 -14.64 -16.27
C THR A 79 7.59 -14.62 -15.12
N ARG A 80 7.73 -13.48 -14.43
CA ARG A 80 8.65 -13.30 -13.28
C ARG A 80 7.95 -13.44 -11.93
N MET A 81 6.66 -13.75 -11.90
CA MET A 81 5.88 -13.87 -10.67
C MET A 81 5.65 -15.35 -10.30
N PRO A 82 5.62 -15.69 -9.00
CA PRO A 82 5.21 -17.03 -8.60
C PRO A 82 3.75 -17.25 -9.00
N HIS A 83 3.45 -18.44 -9.48
CA HIS A 83 2.16 -18.82 -10.03
C HIS A 83 1.07 -18.82 -8.95
N HIS A 84 0.33 -17.73 -8.82
CA HIS A 84 -0.95 -17.67 -8.13
C HIS A 84 -2.10 -17.60 -9.15
N GLY A 85 -2.50 -18.75 -9.69
CA GLY A 85 -3.52 -18.87 -10.75
C GLY A 85 -2.93 -18.78 -12.16
N SER A 86 -3.72 -19.07 -13.19
CA SER A 86 -3.23 -19.00 -14.56
C SER A 86 -2.86 -17.55 -14.91
N ASP A 87 -1.64 -17.33 -15.38
CA ASP A 87 -1.16 -16.03 -15.87
C ASP A 87 -2.14 -15.40 -16.87
N GLU A 88 -2.81 -16.24 -17.65
CA GLU A 88 -3.83 -15.86 -18.62
C GLU A 88 -5.07 -15.22 -17.96
N ALA A 89 -5.55 -15.73 -16.84
CA ALA A 89 -6.71 -15.15 -16.15
C ALA A 89 -6.38 -13.75 -15.55
N ALA A 90 -5.18 -13.55 -15.04
CA ALA A 90 -4.72 -12.25 -14.58
C ALA A 90 -4.57 -11.24 -15.73
N LEU A 91 -4.08 -11.72 -16.86
CA LEU A 91 -3.96 -10.95 -18.10
C LEU A 91 -5.32 -10.52 -18.63
N GLN A 92 -6.27 -11.44 -18.72
CA GLN A 92 -7.64 -11.16 -19.18
C GLN A 92 -8.38 -10.18 -18.27
N ARG A 93 -8.23 -10.30 -16.94
CA ARG A 93 -8.80 -9.31 -16.00
C ARG A 93 -8.26 -7.92 -16.25
N ARG A 94 -6.96 -7.76 -16.47
CA ARG A 94 -6.36 -6.45 -16.73
C ARG A 94 -6.88 -5.83 -18.03
N ILE A 95 -6.97 -6.62 -19.08
CA ILE A 95 -7.54 -6.19 -20.37
C ILE A 95 -9.00 -5.76 -20.18
N ALA A 96 -9.78 -6.53 -19.44
CA ALA A 96 -11.18 -6.21 -19.16
C ALA A 96 -11.33 -4.88 -18.43
N PHE A 97 -10.53 -4.59 -17.41
CA PHE A 97 -10.54 -3.31 -16.70
C PHE A 97 -10.19 -2.14 -17.62
N MET A 98 -9.17 -2.28 -18.45
CA MET A 98 -8.78 -1.22 -19.38
C MET A 98 -9.87 -0.98 -20.45
N ARG A 99 -10.49 -2.04 -20.97
CA ARG A 99 -11.58 -1.94 -21.96
C ARG A 99 -12.86 -1.34 -21.38
N ALA A 100 -13.18 -1.69 -20.13
CA ALA A 100 -14.34 -1.15 -19.43
C ALA A 100 -14.16 0.33 -19.02
N GLY A 101 -12.95 0.87 -19.10
CA GLY A 101 -12.65 2.23 -18.63
C GLY A 101 -12.93 2.43 -17.14
N THR A 102 -12.84 1.35 -16.35
CA THR A 102 -13.12 1.40 -14.91
C THR A 102 -11.83 1.56 -14.12
N PRO A 103 -11.79 2.49 -13.12
CA PRO A 103 -10.69 2.55 -12.19
C PRO A 103 -10.49 1.21 -11.49
N HIS A 104 -9.26 0.81 -11.29
CA HIS A 104 -8.95 -0.43 -10.56
C HIS A 104 -7.74 -0.25 -9.65
N LEU A 105 -7.73 -1.04 -8.57
CA LEU A 105 -6.66 -1.13 -7.61
C LEU A 105 -6.34 -2.60 -7.39
N THR A 106 -5.09 -2.98 -7.56
CA THR A 106 -4.61 -4.35 -7.31
C THR A 106 -3.24 -4.32 -6.67
N GLU A 107 -2.92 -5.34 -5.87
CA GLU A 107 -1.57 -5.55 -5.36
C GLU A 107 -0.97 -6.79 -6.02
N ARG A 108 0.33 -6.74 -6.25
CA ARG A 108 1.11 -7.86 -6.75
C ARG A 108 2.31 -8.13 -5.86
N VAL A 109 2.48 -9.40 -5.51
CA VAL A 109 3.64 -9.87 -4.74
C VAL A 109 4.63 -10.48 -5.71
N PHE A 110 5.87 -10.02 -5.65
CA PHE A 110 6.98 -10.53 -6.45
C PHE A 110 7.72 -11.67 -5.73
N PRO A 111 8.53 -12.48 -6.45
CA PRO A 111 9.29 -13.58 -5.86
C PRO A 111 10.29 -13.17 -4.78
N ASP A 112 10.79 -11.94 -4.84
CA ASP A 112 11.68 -11.34 -3.84
C ASP A 112 10.94 -10.86 -2.58
N GLY A 113 9.60 -11.02 -2.54
CA GLY A 113 8.75 -10.58 -1.45
C GLY A 113 8.31 -9.12 -1.54
N SER A 114 8.74 -8.37 -2.55
CA SER A 114 8.26 -7.00 -2.78
C SER A 114 6.79 -6.98 -3.16
N ILE A 115 6.08 -5.94 -2.73
CA ILE A 115 4.64 -5.75 -2.98
C ILE A 115 4.45 -4.45 -3.73
N VAL A 116 3.89 -4.53 -4.93
CA VAL A 116 3.58 -3.37 -5.76
C VAL A 116 2.08 -3.18 -5.87
N GLU A 117 1.61 -2.04 -5.39
CA GLU A 117 0.25 -1.57 -5.61
C GLU A 117 0.15 -0.96 -7.02
N ILE A 118 -0.86 -1.39 -7.77
CA ILE A 118 -1.14 -0.93 -9.14
C ILE A 118 -2.50 -0.26 -9.13
N ARG A 119 -2.51 1.02 -9.43
CA ARG A 119 -3.73 1.81 -9.57
C ARG A 119 -3.88 2.28 -11.00
N GLY A 120 -4.96 1.91 -11.64
CA GLY A 120 -5.27 2.30 -13.00
C GLY A 120 -6.48 3.22 -13.08
N ASN A 121 -6.39 4.29 -13.88
CA ASN A 121 -7.47 5.23 -14.10
C ASN A 121 -7.64 5.52 -15.58
N PRO A 122 -8.89 5.62 -16.09
CA PRO A 122 -9.15 6.04 -17.44
C PRO A 122 -8.79 7.53 -17.64
N MET A 123 -8.33 7.87 -18.82
CA MET A 123 -8.04 9.27 -19.19
C MET A 123 -9.21 9.93 -19.94
N PRO A 124 -9.43 11.24 -19.73
CA PRO A 124 -10.30 12.01 -20.59
C PRO A 124 -9.84 11.88 -22.05
N GLY A 125 -10.77 11.56 -22.94
CA GLY A 125 -10.42 11.35 -24.36
C GLY A 125 -9.99 9.94 -24.72
N GLY A 126 -10.00 9.00 -23.76
CA GLY A 126 -9.66 7.58 -23.94
C GLY A 126 -8.21 7.24 -23.61
N GLY A 127 -7.94 5.94 -23.43
CA GLY A 127 -6.68 5.46 -22.91
C GLY A 127 -6.69 5.33 -21.39
N PHE A 128 -5.55 4.98 -20.80
CA PHE A 128 -5.44 4.62 -19.40
C PHE A 128 -4.10 5.06 -18.82
N VAL A 129 -4.10 5.61 -17.62
CA VAL A 129 -2.88 5.87 -16.84
C VAL A 129 -2.83 4.89 -15.68
N ALA A 130 -1.70 4.24 -15.49
CA ALA A 130 -1.46 3.36 -14.36
C ALA A 130 -0.28 3.86 -13.51
N THR A 131 -0.46 3.87 -12.20
CA THR A 131 0.60 4.14 -11.23
C THR A 131 0.99 2.86 -10.51
N TYR A 132 2.26 2.74 -10.17
CA TYR A 132 2.87 1.57 -9.53
C TYR A 132 3.65 2.03 -8.32
N THR A 133 3.22 1.61 -7.15
CA THR A 133 3.81 2.03 -5.87
C THR A 133 4.38 0.80 -5.16
N ASP A 134 5.65 0.84 -4.79
CA ASP A 134 6.22 -0.14 -3.89
C ASP A 134 5.69 0.12 -2.48
N VAL A 135 4.86 -0.80 -1.99
CA VAL A 135 4.21 -0.73 -0.67
C VAL A 135 4.78 -1.75 0.31
N THR A 136 5.89 -2.39 -0.03
CA THR A 136 6.50 -3.48 0.76
C THR A 136 6.75 -3.06 2.21
N ALA A 137 7.45 -1.94 2.41
CA ALA A 137 7.76 -1.44 3.74
C ALA A 137 6.50 -1.07 4.53
N SER A 138 5.52 -0.43 3.88
CA SER A 138 4.26 -0.05 4.49
C SER A 138 3.45 -1.27 4.93
N ARG A 139 3.34 -2.29 4.07
CA ARG A 139 2.63 -3.54 4.38
C ARG A 139 3.33 -4.33 5.48
N GLN A 140 4.65 -4.32 5.50
CA GLN A 140 5.40 -4.98 6.58
C GLN A 140 5.20 -4.28 7.92
N ALA A 141 5.23 -2.94 7.94
CA ALA A 141 4.97 -2.16 9.15
C ALA A 141 3.55 -2.39 9.68
N GLU A 142 2.55 -2.42 8.80
CA GLU A 142 1.15 -2.72 9.16
C GLU A 142 1.01 -4.11 9.78
N ARG A 143 1.63 -5.14 9.19
CA ARG A 143 1.63 -6.51 9.73
C ARG A 143 2.32 -6.58 11.10
N ASN A 144 3.47 -5.95 11.24
CA ASN A 144 4.20 -5.92 12.51
C ASN A 144 3.39 -5.23 13.61
N LEU A 145 2.75 -4.11 13.30
CA LEU A 145 1.87 -3.40 14.23
C LEU A 145 0.68 -4.26 14.66
N LYS A 146 0.02 -4.91 13.71
CA LYS A 146 -1.10 -5.81 14.00
C LYS A 146 -0.67 -6.96 14.92
N GLN A 147 0.44 -7.61 14.62
CA GLN A 147 0.97 -8.70 15.43
C GLN A 147 1.38 -8.24 16.84
N ALA A 148 1.99 -7.05 16.96
CA ALA A 148 2.31 -6.48 18.26
C ALA A 148 1.05 -6.19 19.09
N ASN A 149 0.00 -5.67 18.45
CA ASN A 149 -1.27 -5.38 19.11
C ASN A 149 -1.95 -6.67 19.60
N GLU A 150 -2.05 -7.69 18.76
CA GLU A 150 -2.59 -9.01 19.14
C GLU A 150 -1.81 -9.61 20.33
N THR A 151 -0.49 -9.49 20.32
CA THR A 151 0.37 -9.96 21.42
C THR A 151 0.12 -9.18 22.72
N LEU A 152 -0.07 -7.86 22.62
CA LEU A 152 -0.36 -7.02 23.78
C LEU A 152 -1.74 -7.33 24.36
N GLU A 153 -2.75 -7.50 23.53
CA GLU A 153 -4.09 -7.88 23.95
C GLU A 153 -4.07 -9.22 24.71
N GLN A 154 -3.36 -10.22 24.18
CA GLN A 154 -3.21 -11.51 24.86
C GLN A 154 -2.51 -11.36 26.22
N ARG A 155 -1.45 -10.57 26.31
CA ARG A 155 -0.75 -10.32 27.58
C ARG A 155 -1.64 -9.62 28.61
N VAL A 156 -2.51 -8.70 28.17
CA VAL A 156 -3.47 -8.03 29.05
C VAL A 156 -4.45 -9.05 29.63
N VAL A 157 -5.01 -9.94 28.78
CA VAL A 157 -5.93 -11.01 29.22
C VAL A 157 -5.25 -11.92 30.24
N ASP A 158 -4.06 -12.44 29.93
CA ASP A 158 -3.31 -13.34 30.81
C ASP A 158 -2.98 -12.69 32.15
N ARG A 159 -2.53 -11.42 32.13
CA ARG A 159 -2.19 -10.69 33.34
C ARG A 159 -3.41 -10.36 34.21
N THR A 160 -4.53 -10.05 33.57
CA THR A 160 -5.80 -9.82 34.30
C THR A 160 -6.26 -11.09 35.01
N ALA A 161 -6.21 -12.24 34.34
CA ALA A 161 -6.56 -13.53 34.94
C ALA A 161 -5.65 -13.88 36.13
N LEU A 162 -4.35 -13.65 36.01
CA LEU A 162 -3.41 -13.85 37.10
C LEU A 162 -3.68 -12.93 38.30
N LEU A 163 -3.97 -11.66 38.04
CA LEU A 163 -4.30 -10.70 39.09
C LEU A 163 -5.61 -11.06 39.81
N GLU A 164 -6.62 -11.50 39.09
CA GLU A 164 -7.88 -11.95 39.69
C GLU A 164 -7.69 -13.18 40.60
N THR A 165 -6.86 -14.12 40.15
CA THR A 165 -6.50 -15.30 40.97
C THR A 165 -5.77 -14.89 42.24
N ALA A 166 -4.72 -14.08 42.12
CA ALA A 166 -3.95 -13.59 43.27
C ALA A 166 -4.82 -12.76 44.24
N LYS A 167 -5.75 -11.97 43.71
CA LYS A 167 -6.70 -11.20 44.53
C LYS A 167 -7.59 -12.13 45.35
N ARG A 168 -8.18 -13.17 44.75
CA ARG A 168 -9.02 -14.17 45.44
C ARG A 168 -8.25 -14.88 46.54
N GLU A 169 -7.01 -15.31 46.27
CA GLU A 169 -6.15 -15.96 47.26
C GLU A 169 -5.85 -15.02 48.46
N ALA A 170 -5.54 -13.74 48.19
CA ALA A 170 -5.31 -12.75 49.22
C ALA A 170 -6.60 -12.49 50.04
N GLU A 171 -7.77 -12.39 49.42
CA GLU A 171 -9.05 -12.24 50.10
C GLU A 171 -9.34 -13.43 51.02
N HIS A 172 -9.18 -14.66 50.52
CA HIS A 172 -9.36 -15.88 51.34
C HIS A 172 -8.38 -15.93 52.52
N ALA A 173 -7.11 -15.58 52.34
CA ALA A 173 -6.12 -15.53 53.43
C ALA A 173 -6.50 -14.47 54.48
N ASN A 174 -6.95 -13.30 54.04
CA ASN A 174 -7.39 -12.23 54.94
C ASN A 174 -8.63 -12.61 55.75
N ASP A 175 -9.63 -13.28 55.11
CA ASP A 175 -10.83 -13.79 55.80
C ASP A 175 -10.48 -14.89 56.81
N ALA A 176 -9.59 -15.80 56.50
CA ALA A 176 -9.09 -16.81 57.42
C ALA A 176 -8.41 -16.16 58.65
N LYS A 177 -7.55 -15.17 58.41
CA LYS A 177 -6.90 -14.41 59.48
C LYS A 177 -7.89 -13.67 60.38
N SER A 178 -8.91 -13.07 59.77
CA SER A 178 -9.97 -12.34 60.54
C SER A 178 -10.76 -13.27 61.43
N ARG A 179 -11.18 -14.45 60.89
CA ARG A 179 -11.89 -15.49 61.69
C ARG A 179 -11.04 -16.02 62.82
N PHE A 180 -9.76 -16.27 62.60
CA PHE A 180 -8.84 -16.71 63.65
C PHE A 180 -8.69 -15.69 64.78
N LEU A 181 -8.51 -14.41 64.43
CA LEU A 181 -8.42 -13.35 65.43
C LEU A 181 -9.73 -13.20 66.25
N THR A 182 -10.88 -13.32 65.59
CA THR A 182 -12.19 -13.25 66.28
C THR A 182 -12.36 -14.41 67.23
N ALA A 183 -12.00 -15.65 66.84
CA ALA A 183 -12.05 -16.82 67.70
C ALA A 183 -11.15 -16.71 68.92
N ILE A 184 -9.89 -16.28 68.76
CA ILE A 184 -8.99 -16.06 69.89
C ILE A 184 -9.52 -14.96 70.82
N GLY A 185 -10.02 -13.84 70.25
CA GLY A 185 -10.61 -12.76 71.05
C GLY A 185 -11.78 -13.23 71.91
N HIS A 186 -12.62 -14.09 71.39
CA HIS A 186 -13.74 -14.66 72.10
C HIS A 186 -13.27 -15.58 73.23
N ASP A 187 -12.30 -16.49 72.95
CA ASP A 187 -11.79 -17.47 73.92
C ASP A 187 -10.96 -16.85 75.02
N LEU A 188 -10.28 -15.75 74.78
CA LEU A 188 -9.51 -14.99 75.79
C LEU A 188 -10.40 -14.10 76.67
N LEU A 189 -11.54 -13.63 76.20
CA LEU A 189 -12.45 -12.80 76.97
C LEU A 189 -13.46 -13.55 77.82
N GLN A 190 -13.75 -14.81 77.54
CA GLN A 190 -14.68 -15.64 78.30
C GLN A 190 -14.26 -15.88 79.75
N PRO A 191 -12.97 -16.12 80.14
CA PRO A 191 -12.59 -16.35 81.53
C PRO A 191 -12.61 -15.10 82.39
N LEU A 192 -12.75 -13.89 81.87
CA LEU A 192 -12.76 -12.63 82.57
C LEU A 192 -14.15 -12.23 83.14
N HIS A 193 -15.19 -13.02 82.84
CA HIS A 193 -16.57 -12.78 83.29
C HIS A 193 -17.15 -13.89 84.15
N ALA A 194 -16.26 -14.75 84.77
CA ALA A 194 -16.64 -15.78 85.71
C ALA A 194 -16.27 -15.42 87.17
#